data_7ac893acce36c52da2ef0a1105cc6dae
#
_entry.id   7ac893acce36c52da2ef0a1105cc6dae
#
_cell.length_a   1.000
_cell.length_b   1.000
_cell.length_c   1.000
_cell.angle_alpha   90.00
_cell.angle_beta   90.00
_cell.angle_gamma   90.00
#
_symmetry.space_group_name_H-M   'P 1'
#
loop_
_entity.id
_entity.type
_entity.pdbx_description
1 polymer ?
#
loop_
_entity_poly.entity_id
_entity_poly.type
_entity_poly.pdbx_seq_one_letter_code
_entity_poly.pdbx_strand_id
1 'polypeptide(L)'
;MSHEHSHDGPHGHAHSHDGGFNAQEHGHSHEILDGPGSYLGREMPIVEGRNWSDRAFTIGIGGPVGSGKTALMLALCLALREKYSIAAVTNDIFTREDAEFLTRHKALPAPRIRAIETGGCPHAAVREDISANLAALEDLHREFDADLLLIESGGDNLAANYSRELADYIIYVIDVSGGDKIPRKGGPGITQSDLLVVNKTDLAEIVGADLGVMERDARKMREGGPTVFAQVKKNVAVDHIVNLMLSAWKASGAEENRRAAGGPRPTEGLDSLKA
;
A
#
# COMPACT_ATOMS: atom_id res chain seq x y z
N MET A 1 -72.07 -30.74 3.43
CA MET A 1 -71.37 -30.60 2.13
C MET A 1 -70.03 -30.01 2.49
N SER A 2 -69.06 -30.89 2.56
CA SER A 2 -67.67 -30.64 2.93
C SER A 2 -66.85 -30.41 1.65
N HIS A 3 -66.05 -29.33 1.62
CA HIS A 3 -65.04 -29.16 0.62
C HIS A 3 -63.68 -29.26 1.29
N GLU A 4 -63.01 -30.36 1.06
CA GLU A 4 -61.59 -30.55 1.32
C GLU A 4 -60.81 -29.81 0.24
N HIS A 5 -59.82 -28.99 0.65
CA HIS A 5 -58.75 -28.52 -0.22
C HIS A 5 -57.43 -29.16 0.23
N SER A 6 -56.98 -30.12 -0.55
CA SER A 6 -55.64 -30.65 -0.48
C SER A 6 -54.63 -29.63 -1.00
N HIS A 7 -53.59 -29.32 -0.23
CA HIS A 7 -52.41 -28.64 -0.69
C HIS A 7 -51.24 -29.65 -0.76
N ASP A 8 -50.97 -30.09 -1.99
CA ASP A 8 -49.76 -30.84 -2.32
C ASP A 8 -48.64 -29.89 -2.76
N GLY A 9 -47.45 -30.18 -2.23
CA GLY A 9 -46.18 -30.06 -2.95
C GLY A 9 -45.21 -28.98 -2.52
N PRO A 10 -44.05 -29.36 -1.97
CA PRO A 10 -42.94 -28.42 -1.77
C PRO A 10 -42.14 -28.32 -3.07
N HIS A 11 -42.18 -27.17 -3.72
CA HIS A 11 -41.23 -26.84 -4.77
C HIS A 11 -39.89 -26.42 -4.15
N GLY A 12 -39.00 -27.36 -3.95
CA GLY A 12 -37.60 -27.09 -3.66
C GLY A 12 -36.93 -26.62 -4.95
N HIS A 13 -36.66 -25.30 -5.04
CA HIS A 13 -35.73 -24.81 -6.04
C HIS A 13 -34.30 -25.05 -5.56
N ALA A 14 -33.71 -26.14 -6.06
CA ALA A 14 -32.28 -26.33 -5.99
C ALA A 14 -31.63 -25.34 -6.96
N HIS A 15 -31.05 -24.26 -6.46
CA HIS A 15 -30.15 -23.43 -7.25
C HIS A 15 -28.81 -24.16 -7.35
N SER A 16 -28.58 -24.85 -8.46
CA SER A 16 -27.24 -25.29 -8.85
C SER A 16 -26.47 -24.05 -9.28
N HIS A 17 -25.55 -23.57 -8.42
CA HIS A 17 -24.53 -22.60 -8.79
C HIS A 17 -23.39 -23.30 -9.57
N ASP A 18 -23.68 -23.77 -10.77
CA ASP A 18 -22.69 -24.12 -11.78
C ASP A 18 -22.58 -22.96 -12.78
N GLY A 19 -22.30 -21.76 -12.27
CA GLY A 19 -21.81 -20.65 -13.06
C GLY A 19 -20.30 -20.70 -13.08
N GLY A 20 -19.70 -21.43 -14.04
CA GLY A 20 -18.27 -21.33 -14.30
C GLY A 20 -17.89 -19.87 -14.49
N PHE A 21 -17.04 -19.36 -13.63
CA PHE A 21 -16.51 -18.01 -13.70
C PHE A 21 -15.68 -17.87 -14.98
N ASN A 22 -16.16 -17.06 -15.93
CA ASN A 22 -15.46 -16.84 -17.19
C ASN A 22 -14.58 -15.61 -17.05
N ALA A 23 -13.31 -15.81 -16.73
CA ALA A 23 -12.31 -14.75 -16.56
C ALA A 23 -12.16 -13.84 -17.80
N GLN A 24 -12.59 -14.30 -18.97
CA GLN A 24 -12.55 -13.50 -20.23
C GLN A 24 -13.60 -12.40 -20.31
N GLU A 25 -14.67 -12.46 -19.50
CA GLU A 25 -15.74 -11.43 -19.54
C GLU A 25 -15.46 -10.20 -18.69
N HIS A 26 -14.52 -10.28 -17.71
CA HIS A 26 -14.24 -9.19 -16.76
C HIS A 26 -12.83 -8.61 -16.83
N GLY A 27 -11.96 -9.14 -17.70
CA GLY A 27 -10.65 -8.53 -17.99
C GLY A 27 -9.63 -8.55 -16.83
N HIS A 28 -9.91 -9.27 -15.73
CA HIS A 28 -8.99 -9.45 -14.60
C HIS A 28 -9.16 -10.84 -13.98
N SER A 29 -8.04 -11.43 -13.58
CA SER A 29 -8.02 -12.67 -12.84
C SER A 29 -8.15 -12.39 -11.34
N HIS A 30 -9.05 -13.08 -10.64
CA HIS A 30 -9.01 -13.08 -9.18
C HIS A 30 -8.09 -14.22 -8.72
N GLU A 31 -6.99 -13.87 -8.06
CA GLU A 31 -6.20 -14.88 -7.35
C GLU A 31 -7.09 -15.60 -6.33
N ILE A 32 -7.24 -16.91 -6.47
CA ILE A 32 -7.89 -17.73 -5.45
C ILE A 32 -6.87 -17.89 -4.31
N LEU A 33 -7.14 -17.20 -3.21
CA LEU A 33 -6.30 -17.29 -2.03
C LEU A 33 -6.68 -18.52 -1.23
N ASP A 34 -5.77 -19.47 -1.06
CA ASP A 34 -5.97 -20.70 -0.26
C ASP A 34 -6.01 -20.44 1.25
N GLY A 35 -5.90 -19.18 1.68
CA GLY A 35 -5.91 -18.80 3.10
C GLY A 35 -5.57 -17.32 3.33
N PRO A 36 -5.36 -16.94 4.61
CA PRO A 36 -5.08 -15.55 4.98
C PRO A 36 -3.70 -15.04 4.56
N GLY A 37 -2.88 -15.89 3.91
CA GLY A 37 -1.49 -15.61 3.57
C GLY A 37 -0.52 -15.88 4.75
N SER A 38 0.79 -15.76 4.49
CA SER A 38 1.88 -15.95 5.45
C SER A 38 2.90 -14.85 5.29
N TYR A 39 3.38 -14.30 6.40
CA TYR A 39 4.47 -13.32 6.39
C TYR A 39 5.81 -13.98 6.06
N LEU A 40 6.08 -15.15 6.64
CA LEU A 40 7.32 -15.89 6.39
C LEU A 40 7.37 -16.47 4.97
N GLY A 41 6.21 -16.80 4.41
CA GLY A 41 6.06 -17.28 3.03
C GLY A 41 5.81 -16.18 1.99
N ARG A 42 5.90 -14.89 2.35
CA ARG A 42 5.66 -13.80 1.40
C ARG A 42 6.70 -13.75 0.30
N GLU A 43 6.33 -13.20 -0.83
CA GLU A 43 7.29 -12.85 -1.87
C GLU A 43 8.33 -11.86 -1.32
N MET A 44 9.60 -12.17 -1.52
CA MET A 44 10.69 -11.29 -1.11
C MET A 44 11.00 -10.26 -2.20
N PRO A 45 11.55 -9.09 -1.83
CA PRO A 45 12.01 -8.12 -2.81
C PRO A 45 12.97 -8.76 -3.83
N ILE A 46 12.82 -8.39 -5.09
CA ILE A 46 13.71 -8.84 -6.17
C ILE A 46 14.99 -8.02 -6.05
N VAL A 47 16.06 -8.63 -5.51
CA VAL A 47 17.37 -7.98 -5.35
C VAL A 47 18.33 -8.46 -6.42
N GLU A 48 18.34 -9.77 -6.71
CA GLU A 48 19.20 -10.38 -7.70
C GLU A 48 18.81 -9.94 -9.11
N GLY A 49 19.76 -9.37 -9.86
CA GLY A 49 19.51 -8.83 -11.20
C GLY A 49 18.78 -7.47 -11.23
N ARG A 50 18.48 -6.88 -10.08
CA ARG A 50 17.79 -5.58 -9.98
C ARG A 50 18.74 -4.45 -10.43
N ASN A 51 18.35 -3.72 -11.48
CA ASN A 51 19.12 -2.56 -11.95
C ASN A 51 18.60 -1.27 -11.26
N TRP A 52 19.35 -0.79 -10.28
CA TRP A 52 19.01 0.43 -9.54
C TRP A 52 19.18 1.72 -10.38
N SER A 53 19.80 1.64 -11.56
CA SER A 53 19.91 2.78 -12.47
C SER A 53 18.67 3.02 -13.31
N ASP A 54 17.82 2.01 -13.48
CA ASP A 54 16.56 2.14 -14.22
C ASP A 54 15.46 2.73 -13.30
N ARG A 55 15.41 2.26 -12.07
CA ARG A 55 14.43 2.72 -11.08
C ARG A 55 15.01 2.62 -9.67
N ALA A 56 14.97 3.70 -8.91
CA ALA A 56 15.40 3.73 -7.52
C ALA A 56 14.57 2.79 -6.63
N PHE A 57 15.05 2.53 -5.40
CA PHE A 57 14.33 1.77 -4.40
C PHE A 57 12.95 2.37 -4.16
N THR A 58 11.92 1.58 -4.37
CA THR A 58 10.53 2.02 -4.38
C THR A 58 9.76 1.49 -3.19
N ILE A 59 9.12 2.38 -2.45
CA ILE A 59 8.27 2.09 -1.30
C ILE A 59 6.81 2.14 -1.74
N GLY A 60 6.11 1.02 -1.71
CA GLY A 60 4.67 0.92 -1.95
C GLY A 60 3.88 1.16 -0.66
N ILE A 61 2.87 2.02 -0.71
CA ILE A 61 1.98 2.34 0.41
C ILE A 61 0.57 1.92 0.02
N GLY A 62 0.11 0.79 0.55
CA GLY A 62 -1.22 0.21 0.33
C GLY A 62 -2.11 0.31 1.56
N GLY A 63 -3.38 -0.01 1.38
CA GLY A 63 -4.36 -0.07 2.46
C GLY A 63 -5.72 0.50 2.08
N PRO A 64 -6.76 0.26 2.92
CA PRO A 64 -8.13 0.71 2.66
C PRO A 64 -8.26 2.22 2.50
N VAL A 65 -9.33 2.64 1.83
CA VAL A 65 -9.71 4.05 1.77
C VAL A 65 -9.88 4.60 3.19
N GLY A 66 -9.34 5.79 3.42
CA GLY A 66 -9.44 6.46 4.71
C GLY A 66 -8.45 5.97 5.78
N SER A 67 -7.62 4.93 5.56
CA SER A 67 -6.65 4.44 6.55
C SER A 67 -5.53 5.44 6.88
N GLY A 68 -5.27 6.40 5.98
CA GLY A 68 -4.24 7.44 6.16
C GLY A 68 -2.97 7.19 5.36
N LYS A 69 -3.06 6.49 4.24
CA LYS A 69 -1.95 6.28 3.28
C LYS A 69 -1.34 7.60 2.82
N THR A 70 -2.17 8.50 2.31
CA THR A 70 -1.73 9.82 1.81
C THR A 70 -1.11 10.69 2.92
N ALA A 71 -1.66 10.59 4.15
CA ALA A 71 -1.05 11.24 5.31
C ALA A 71 0.32 10.65 5.65
N LEU A 72 0.48 9.32 5.53
CA LEU A 72 1.79 8.66 5.72
C LEU A 72 2.76 9.07 4.61
N MET A 73 2.33 9.09 3.34
CA MET A 73 3.15 9.55 2.23
C MET A 73 3.64 10.99 2.46
N LEU A 74 2.76 11.89 2.88
CA LEU A 74 3.13 13.26 3.25
C LEU A 74 4.19 13.28 4.35
N ALA A 75 3.98 12.53 5.44
CA ALA A 75 4.91 12.48 6.56
C ALA A 75 6.29 11.93 6.15
N LEU A 76 6.33 10.89 5.32
CA LEU A 76 7.58 10.33 4.77
C LEU A 76 8.29 11.33 3.86
N CYS A 77 7.56 12.01 2.96
CA CYS A 77 8.12 13.06 2.12
C CYS A 77 8.79 14.14 2.97
N LEU A 78 8.10 14.67 3.98
CA LEU A 78 8.62 15.72 4.86
C LEU A 78 9.85 15.26 5.67
N ALA A 79 9.87 13.99 6.11
CA ALA A 79 10.99 13.44 6.88
C ALA A 79 12.26 13.19 6.05
N LEU A 80 12.10 12.93 4.74
CA LEU A 80 13.18 12.43 3.88
C LEU A 80 13.76 13.48 2.94
N ARG A 81 12.95 14.40 2.43
CA ARG A 81 13.29 15.30 1.32
C ARG A 81 14.53 16.17 1.54
N GLU A 82 14.84 16.51 2.78
CA GLU A 82 16.02 17.32 3.11
C GLU A 82 17.35 16.53 3.05
N LYS A 83 17.27 15.21 2.94
CA LYS A 83 18.44 14.33 2.93
C LYS A 83 18.55 13.49 1.67
N TYR A 84 17.43 13.23 1.02
CA TYR A 84 17.33 12.32 -0.12
C TYR A 84 16.57 12.96 -1.27
N SER A 85 17.02 12.72 -2.51
CA SER A 85 16.23 13.03 -3.70
C SER A 85 15.08 12.05 -3.80
N ILE A 86 13.85 12.53 -3.59
CA ILE A 86 12.65 11.70 -3.60
C ILE A 86 11.63 12.19 -4.61
N ALA A 87 10.83 11.27 -5.12
CA ALA A 87 9.67 11.55 -5.94
C ALA A 87 8.52 10.61 -5.58
N ALA A 88 7.29 10.97 -5.93
CA ALA A 88 6.08 10.27 -5.53
C ALA A 88 5.12 10.04 -6.69
N VAL A 89 4.49 8.86 -6.69
CA VAL A 89 3.37 8.51 -7.57
C VAL A 89 2.14 8.25 -6.70
N THR A 90 1.00 8.81 -7.07
CA THR A 90 -0.29 8.51 -6.44
C THR A 90 -1.21 7.87 -7.46
N ASN A 91 -1.96 6.88 -7.02
CA ASN A 91 -3.00 6.23 -7.81
C ASN A 91 -4.36 6.58 -7.25
N ASP A 92 -5.29 6.95 -8.11
CA ASP A 92 -6.69 7.12 -7.77
C ASP A 92 -7.58 6.66 -8.94
N ILE A 93 -8.84 6.35 -8.63
CA ILE A 93 -9.77 5.80 -9.64
C ILE A 93 -10.12 6.84 -10.69
N PHE A 94 -10.52 8.04 -10.26
CA PHE A 94 -11.06 9.10 -11.13
C PHE A 94 -10.54 10.49 -10.81
N THR A 95 -9.68 10.65 -9.80
CA THR A 95 -9.27 11.98 -9.32
C THR A 95 -7.75 12.09 -9.19
N ARG A 96 -7.29 13.31 -8.98
CA ARG A 96 -5.89 13.61 -8.62
C ARG A 96 -5.79 14.15 -7.21
N GLU A 97 -6.79 13.86 -6.38
CA GLU A 97 -6.96 14.47 -5.07
C GLU A 97 -5.74 14.23 -4.16
N ASP A 98 -5.18 13.02 -4.17
CA ASP A 98 -4.00 12.69 -3.36
C ASP A 98 -2.76 13.45 -3.82
N ALA A 99 -2.52 13.59 -5.13
CA ALA A 99 -1.43 14.42 -5.66
C ALA A 99 -1.62 15.90 -5.35
N GLU A 100 -2.83 16.41 -5.47
CA GLU A 100 -3.18 17.78 -5.12
C GLU A 100 -3.03 18.03 -3.61
N PHE A 101 -3.42 17.05 -2.77
CA PHE A 101 -3.21 17.09 -1.33
C PHE A 101 -1.71 17.20 -1.00
N LEU A 102 -0.87 16.34 -1.58
CA LEU A 102 0.59 16.38 -1.36
C LEU A 102 1.19 17.71 -1.83
N THR A 103 0.78 18.23 -2.97
CA THR A 103 1.23 19.50 -3.50
C THR A 103 0.80 20.66 -2.61
N ARG A 104 -0.45 20.70 -2.20
CA ARG A 104 -1.03 21.73 -1.31
C ARG A 104 -0.33 21.78 0.05
N HIS A 105 0.04 20.60 0.57
CA HIS A 105 0.77 20.49 1.83
C HIS A 105 2.30 20.60 1.65
N LYS A 106 2.74 21.01 0.45
CA LYS A 106 4.15 21.24 0.16
C LYS A 106 5.03 20.02 0.48
N ALA A 107 4.53 18.80 0.21
CA ALA A 107 5.27 17.55 0.43
C ALA A 107 6.56 17.53 -0.38
N LEU A 108 6.45 17.76 -1.68
CA LEU A 108 7.51 17.85 -2.68
C LEU A 108 7.19 18.96 -3.68
N PRO A 109 8.19 19.45 -4.46
CA PRO A 109 7.93 20.25 -5.65
C PRO A 109 6.98 19.52 -6.62
N ALA A 110 6.01 20.23 -7.19
CA ALA A 110 4.95 19.62 -8.02
C ALA A 110 5.45 18.69 -9.14
N PRO A 111 6.56 18.99 -9.87
CA PRO A 111 7.07 18.08 -10.90
C PRO A 111 7.50 16.70 -10.37
N ARG A 112 7.78 16.59 -9.07
CA ARG A 112 8.18 15.34 -8.40
C ARG A 112 7.01 14.50 -7.92
N ILE A 113 5.78 14.95 -8.15
CA ILE A 113 4.54 14.25 -7.80
C ILE A 113 3.79 13.94 -9.09
N ARG A 114 3.52 12.66 -9.35
CA ARG A 114 2.81 12.21 -10.54
C ARG A 114 1.54 11.46 -10.14
N ALA A 115 0.39 11.89 -10.68
CA ALA A 115 -0.88 11.21 -10.49
C ALA A 115 -1.13 10.25 -11.65
N ILE A 116 -1.56 9.03 -11.33
CA ILE A 116 -2.02 8.02 -12.30
C ILE A 116 -3.49 7.76 -12.04
N GLU A 117 -4.31 7.98 -13.05
CA GLU A 117 -5.73 7.63 -13.03
C GLU A 117 -5.87 6.17 -13.48
N THR A 118 -6.28 5.29 -12.56
CA THR A 118 -6.26 3.83 -12.77
C THR A 118 -7.56 3.28 -13.37
N GLY A 119 -8.58 4.12 -13.55
CA GLY A 119 -9.89 3.65 -13.97
C GLY A 119 -10.57 2.75 -12.94
N GLY A 120 -11.38 1.80 -13.39
CA GLY A 120 -12.27 1.03 -12.52
C GLY A 120 -11.64 0.06 -11.52
N CYS A 121 -10.32 -0.20 -11.59
CA CYS A 121 -9.67 -1.17 -10.70
C CYS A 121 -8.28 -0.70 -10.23
N PRO A 122 -8.19 0.10 -9.15
CA PRO A 122 -6.92 0.64 -8.66
C PRO A 122 -5.92 -0.44 -8.21
N HIS A 123 -6.42 -1.57 -7.75
CA HIS A 123 -5.58 -2.68 -7.31
C HIS A 123 -4.89 -3.40 -8.48
N ALA A 124 -5.54 -3.50 -9.63
CA ALA A 124 -4.90 -4.04 -10.83
C ALA A 124 -3.67 -3.22 -11.24
N ALA A 125 -3.71 -1.91 -11.10
CA ALA A 125 -2.61 -1.01 -11.46
C ALA A 125 -1.34 -1.18 -10.63
N VAL A 126 -1.42 -1.73 -9.43
CA VAL A 126 -0.25 -1.96 -8.57
C VAL A 126 0.17 -3.43 -8.48
N ARG A 127 -0.61 -4.36 -9.06
CA ARG A 127 -0.33 -5.79 -9.01
C ARG A 127 -0.35 -6.49 -10.36
N GLU A 128 -1.36 -6.26 -11.21
CA GLU A 128 -1.58 -7.02 -12.44
C GLU A 128 -1.03 -6.31 -13.68
N ASP A 129 -1.47 -5.09 -13.94
CA ASP A 129 -0.97 -4.23 -15.01
C ASP A 129 -0.23 -3.03 -14.43
N ILE A 130 1.01 -3.25 -14.06
CA ILE A 130 1.86 -2.25 -13.41
C ILE A 130 2.54 -1.30 -14.40
N SER A 131 2.35 -1.47 -15.70
CA SER A 131 3.13 -0.80 -16.75
C SER A 131 3.10 0.72 -16.65
N ALA A 132 1.94 1.33 -16.43
CA ALA A 132 1.82 2.79 -16.30
C ALA A 132 2.55 3.31 -15.05
N ASN A 133 2.44 2.61 -13.93
CA ASN A 133 3.13 2.97 -12.68
C ASN A 133 4.63 2.77 -12.78
N LEU A 134 5.07 1.66 -13.39
CA LEU A 134 6.49 1.37 -13.60
C LEU A 134 7.14 2.45 -14.46
N ALA A 135 6.53 2.78 -15.61
CA ALA A 135 7.00 3.85 -16.50
C ALA A 135 7.08 5.20 -15.78
N ALA A 136 6.08 5.56 -14.97
CA ALA A 136 6.08 6.82 -14.21
C ALA A 136 7.21 6.88 -13.18
N LEU A 137 7.49 5.76 -12.49
CA LEU A 137 8.59 5.68 -11.52
C LEU A 137 9.97 5.75 -12.19
N GLU A 138 10.16 5.08 -13.33
CA GLU A 138 11.38 5.13 -14.12
C GLU A 138 11.62 6.54 -14.68
N ASP A 139 10.58 7.20 -15.19
CA ASP A 139 10.66 8.58 -15.67
C ASP A 139 11.06 9.55 -14.55
N LEU A 140 10.43 9.44 -13.38
CA LEU A 140 10.77 10.26 -12.23
C LEU A 140 12.20 10.01 -11.74
N HIS A 141 12.65 8.74 -11.77
CA HIS A 141 14.06 8.44 -11.44
C HIS A 141 15.02 9.07 -12.44
N ARG A 142 14.75 8.95 -13.74
CA ARG A 142 15.58 9.53 -14.81
C ARG A 142 15.62 11.04 -14.77
N GLU A 143 14.47 11.69 -14.48
CA GLU A 143 14.34 13.15 -14.45
C GLU A 143 15.04 13.78 -13.24
N PHE A 144 14.91 13.13 -12.07
CA PHE A 144 15.34 13.73 -10.81
C PHE A 144 16.50 13.01 -10.13
N ASP A 145 17.04 11.97 -10.73
CA ASP A 145 18.09 11.11 -10.15
C ASP A 145 17.73 10.74 -8.68
N ALA A 146 16.51 10.19 -8.52
CA ALA A 146 15.93 9.94 -7.23
C ALA A 146 16.70 8.87 -6.43
N ASP A 147 16.89 9.09 -5.13
CA ASP A 147 17.42 8.10 -4.20
C ASP A 147 16.35 7.09 -3.79
N LEU A 148 15.12 7.58 -3.60
CA LEU A 148 13.97 6.82 -3.16
C LEU A 148 12.73 7.25 -3.93
N LEU A 149 11.86 6.30 -4.24
CA LEU A 149 10.56 6.53 -4.85
C LEU A 149 9.45 6.06 -3.91
N LEU A 150 8.37 6.80 -3.86
CA LEU A 150 7.18 6.46 -3.11
C LEU A 150 6.01 6.24 -4.07
N ILE A 151 5.21 5.22 -3.85
CA ILE A 151 3.99 4.98 -4.63
C ILE A 151 2.83 4.61 -3.72
N GLU A 152 1.70 5.30 -3.88
CA GLU A 152 0.47 5.03 -3.14
C GLU A 152 -0.55 4.33 -4.02
N SER A 153 -1.25 3.31 -3.48
CA SER A 153 -2.38 2.67 -4.15
C SER A 153 -3.66 3.47 -3.99
N GLY A 154 -4.59 3.32 -4.93
CA GLY A 154 -5.86 4.05 -4.97
C GLY A 154 -6.91 3.67 -3.93
N GLY A 155 -6.51 2.94 -2.88
CA GLY A 155 -7.41 2.44 -1.84
C GLY A 155 -7.83 1.00 -2.09
N ASP A 156 -7.22 0.09 -1.35
CA ASP A 156 -7.34 -1.34 -1.53
C ASP A 156 -8.20 -1.98 -0.45
N ASN A 157 -8.72 -3.16 -0.73
CA ASN A 157 -9.24 -4.03 0.30
C ASN A 157 -8.09 -4.86 0.95
N LEU A 158 -8.38 -5.63 1.98
CA LEU A 158 -7.39 -6.45 2.69
C LEU A 158 -6.76 -7.55 1.79
N ALA A 159 -7.36 -7.86 0.65
CA ALA A 159 -6.85 -8.83 -0.31
C ALA A 159 -5.80 -8.25 -1.26
N ALA A 160 -5.64 -6.93 -1.31
CA ALA A 160 -4.69 -6.29 -2.20
C ALA A 160 -3.27 -6.24 -1.62
N ASN A 161 -2.28 -6.43 -2.49
CA ASN A 161 -0.86 -6.24 -2.20
C ASN A 161 -0.16 -5.75 -3.49
N TYR A 162 1.02 -5.18 -3.34
CA TYR A 162 1.83 -4.74 -4.49
C TYR A 162 2.53 -5.91 -5.19
N SER A 163 2.74 -5.78 -6.51
CA SER A 163 3.74 -6.58 -7.20
C SER A 163 5.15 -6.22 -6.70
N ARG A 164 5.99 -7.23 -6.49
CA ARG A 164 7.41 -7.02 -6.15
C ARG A 164 8.23 -6.42 -7.28
N GLU A 165 7.75 -6.51 -8.51
CA GLU A 165 8.34 -5.79 -9.64
C GLU A 165 8.14 -4.28 -9.52
N LEU A 166 7.06 -3.84 -8.87
CA LEU A 166 6.75 -2.42 -8.69
C LEU A 166 7.29 -1.84 -7.38
N ALA A 167 7.22 -2.57 -6.27
CA ALA A 167 7.60 -2.08 -4.96
C ALA A 167 8.63 -2.99 -4.27
N ASP A 168 9.79 -2.42 -3.94
CA ASP A 168 10.89 -3.10 -3.25
C ASP A 168 10.62 -3.24 -1.74
N TYR A 169 9.81 -2.35 -1.16
CA TYR A 169 9.35 -2.41 0.23
C TYR A 169 7.87 -2.02 0.29
N ILE A 170 7.06 -2.85 0.92
CA ILE A 170 5.61 -2.68 0.97
C ILE A 170 5.16 -2.34 2.39
N ILE A 171 4.56 -1.17 2.55
CA ILE A 171 3.89 -0.73 3.78
C ILE A 171 2.39 -0.87 3.56
N TYR A 172 1.72 -1.61 4.44
CA TYR A 172 0.27 -1.69 4.43
C TYR A 172 -0.31 -0.95 5.63
N VAL A 173 -1.22 -0.02 5.37
CA VAL A 173 -1.79 0.87 6.39
C VAL A 173 -3.24 0.49 6.65
N ILE A 174 -3.53 0.09 7.87
CA ILE A 174 -4.89 -0.02 8.42
C ILE A 174 -5.07 1.02 9.51
N ASP A 175 -6.29 1.22 10.00
CA ASP A 175 -6.53 2.10 11.13
C ASP A 175 -7.50 1.48 12.14
N VAL A 176 -7.58 2.09 13.32
CA VAL A 176 -8.41 1.58 14.42
C VAL A 176 -9.91 1.73 14.16
N SER A 177 -10.34 2.59 13.22
CA SER A 177 -11.78 2.79 12.95
C SER A 177 -12.42 1.59 12.25
N GLY A 178 -11.63 0.72 11.63
CA GLY A 178 -12.08 -0.57 11.12
C GLY A 178 -12.39 -1.61 12.19
N GLY A 179 -12.08 -1.30 13.45
CA GLY A 179 -12.26 -2.16 14.62
C GLY A 179 -11.07 -3.06 14.91
N ASP A 180 -10.99 -3.55 16.14
CA ASP A 180 -9.86 -4.35 16.66
C ASP A 180 -9.68 -5.73 15.99
N LYS A 181 -10.70 -6.17 15.24
CA LYS A 181 -10.71 -7.47 14.57
C LYS A 181 -10.01 -7.46 13.19
N ILE A 182 -9.65 -6.29 12.66
CA ILE A 182 -9.05 -6.20 11.32
C ILE A 182 -7.78 -7.04 11.20
N PRO A 183 -6.80 -6.98 12.11
CA PRO A 183 -5.58 -7.78 11.96
C PRO A 183 -5.84 -9.29 11.90
N ARG A 184 -6.79 -9.81 12.69
CA ARG A 184 -7.09 -11.27 12.70
C ARG A 184 -7.78 -11.76 11.45
N LYS A 185 -8.42 -10.87 10.65
CA LYS A 185 -9.02 -11.26 9.37
C LYS A 185 -7.96 -11.69 8.37
N GLY A 186 -6.73 -11.20 8.51
CA GLY A 186 -5.64 -11.49 7.60
C GLY A 186 -5.86 -10.91 6.21
N GLY A 187 -5.37 -11.61 5.21
CA GLY A 187 -5.35 -11.19 3.81
C GLY A 187 -3.96 -10.67 3.41
N PRO A 188 -3.61 -10.71 2.11
CA PRO A 188 -2.28 -10.38 1.61
C PRO A 188 -1.74 -9.03 2.05
N GLY A 189 -2.58 -8.00 2.12
CA GLY A 189 -2.17 -6.68 2.61
C GLY A 189 -1.63 -6.75 4.04
N ILE A 190 -2.28 -7.50 4.94
CA ILE A 190 -1.84 -7.65 6.33
C ILE A 190 -0.68 -8.62 6.45
N THR A 191 -0.74 -9.78 5.79
CA THR A 191 0.20 -10.89 6.03
C THR A 191 1.46 -10.80 5.17
N GLN A 192 1.39 -10.24 3.96
CA GLN A 192 2.49 -10.27 3.00
C GLN A 192 3.23 -8.92 2.83
N SER A 193 2.72 -7.82 3.40
CA SER A 193 3.46 -6.55 3.44
C SER A 193 4.71 -6.66 4.32
N ASP A 194 5.75 -5.90 4.00
CA ASP A 194 6.98 -5.87 4.81
C ASP A 194 6.73 -5.21 6.15
N LEU A 195 5.89 -4.17 6.16
CA LEU A 195 5.49 -3.44 7.36
C LEU A 195 3.96 -3.26 7.39
N LEU A 196 3.34 -3.63 8.50
CA LEU A 196 1.97 -3.24 8.81
C LEU A 196 1.99 -1.99 9.70
N VAL A 197 1.23 -0.96 9.30
CA VAL A 197 1.00 0.23 10.12
C VAL A 197 -0.45 0.25 10.60
N VAL A 198 -0.65 0.27 11.91
CA VAL A 198 -1.95 0.49 12.55
C VAL A 198 -2.03 1.96 12.94
N ASN A 199 -2.73 2.75 12.13
CA ASN A 199 -2.78 4.20 12.24
C ASN A 199 -3.95 4.68 13.12
N LYS A 200 -3.95 5.97 13.44
CA LYS A 200 -5.00 6.67 14.20
C LYS A 200 -5.25 6.09 15.59
N THR A 201 -4.18 5.60 16.24
CA THR A 201 -4.30 4.95 17.55
C THR A 201 -4.88 5.87 18.65
N ASP A 202 -4.82 7.17 18.43
CA ASP A 202 -5.49 8.18 19.29
C ASP A 202 -7.01 8.12 19.26
N LEU A 203 -7.60 7.49 18.25
CA LEU A 203 -9.04 7.28 18.14
C LEU A 203 -9.51 5.94 18.73
N ALA A 204 -8.59 5.07 19.18
CA ALA A 204 -8.92 3.70 19.59
C ALA A 204 -9.99 3.65 20.67
N GLU A 205 -9.89 4.47 21.73
CA GLU A 205 -10.87 4.55 22.80
C GLU A 205 -12.24 5.03 22.28
N ILE A 206 -12.24 6.05 21.40
CA ILE A 206 -13.47 6.64 20.85
C ILE A 206 -14.25 5.63 20.00
N VAL A 207 -13.54 4.82 19.22
CA VAL A 207 -14.15 3.81 18.33
C VAL A 207 -14.30 2.44 19.01
N GLY A 208 -13.89 2.31 20.28
CA GLY A 208 -13.98 1.07 21.04
C GLY A 208 -13.03 -0.03 20.54
N ALA A 209 -11.89 0.34 19.94
CA ALA A 209 -10.89 -0.61 19.49
C ALA A 209 -9.85 -0.89 20.59
N ASP A 210 -9.60 -2.16 20.87
CA ASP A 210 -8.56 -2.60 21.81
C ASP A 210 -7.24 -2.77 21.10
N LEU A 211 -6.26 -1.89 21.37
CA LEU A 211 -4.93 -1.93 20.77
C LEU A 211 -4.15 -3.19 21.14
N GLY A 212 -4.35 -3.72 22.37
CA GLY A 212 -3.70 -4.97 22.80
C GLY A 212 -4.24 -6.18 22.03
N VAL A 213 -5.53 -6.19 21.70
CA VAL A 213 -6.13 -7.19 20.81
C VAL A 213 -5.52 -7.08 19.40
N MET A 214 -5.44 -5.87 18.85
CA MET A 214 -4.87 -5.64 17.53
C MET A 214 -3.40 -6.07 17.45
N GLU A 215 -2.60 -5.76 18.48
CA GLU A 215 -1.19 -6.14 18.55
C GLU A 215 -1.02 -7.66 18.59
N ARG A 216 -1.73 -8.34 19.49
CA ARG A 216 -1.71 -9.80 19.59
C ARG A 216 -2.10 -10.46 18.28
N ASP A 217 -3.18 -9.98 17.66
CA ASP A 217 -3.72 -10.58 16.44
C ASP A 217 -2.81 -10.26 15.23
N ALA A 218 -2.26 -9.05 15.13
CA ALA A 218 -1.27 -8.71 14.12
C ALA A 218 -0.01 -9.58 14.26
N ARG A 219 0.52 -9.72 15.47
CA ARG A 219 1.71 -10.56 15.73
C ARG A 219 1.49 -12.02 15.32
N LYS A 220 0.29 -12.56 15.61
CA LYS A 220 -0.10 -13.92 15.23
C LYS A 220 -0.20 -14.08 13.71
N MET A 221 -0.96 -13.19 13.05
CA MET A 221 -1.23 -13.28 11.61
C MET A 221 0.01 -12.98 10.76
N ARG A 222 0.92 -12.19 11.29
CA ARG A 222 2.18 -11.83 10.62
C ARG A 222 3.38 -12.66 11.10
N GLU A 223 3.15 -13.72 11.87
CA GLU A 223 4.21 -14.62 12.32
C GLU A 223 5.40 -13.88 12.97
N GLY A 224 5.11 -12.77 13.66
CA GLY A 224 6.10 -11.88 14.27
C GLY A 224 6.65 -10.80 13.33
N GLY A 225 6.16 -10.68 12.11
CA GLY A 225 6.54 -9.61 11.18
C GLY A 225 6.28 -8.20 11.72
N PRO A 226 7.04 -7.18 11.26
CA PRO A 226 6.99 -5.83 11.83
C PRO A 226 5.60 -5.20 11.78
N THR A 227 5.15 -4.68 12.91
CA THR A 227 3.88 -3.91 13.03
C THR A 227 4.16 -2.66 13.84
N VAL A 228 3.74 -1.51 13.34
CA VAL A 228 3.91 -0.20 14.00
C VAL A 228 2.56 0.42 14.27
N PHE A 229 2.31 0.77 15.53
CA PHE A 229 1.15 1.54 15.97
C PHE A 229 1.48 3.02 15.90
N ALA A 230 0.72 3.81 15.14
CA ALA A 230 1.06 5.18 14.79
C ALA A 230 -0.11 6.17 14.94
N GLN A 231 0.24 7.44 15.02
CA GLN A 231 -0.65 8.58 14.84
C GLN A 231 0.01 9.50 13.81
N VAL A 232 -0.09 9.12 12.55
CA VAL A 232 0.68 9.74 11.46
C VAL A 232 0.48 11.25 11.37
N LYS A 233 -0.77 11.74 11.50
CA LYS A 233 -1.07 13.17 11.50
C LYS A 233 -0.41 13.95 12.66
N LYS A 234 -0.05 13.26 13.75
CA LYS A 234 0.64 13.84 14.91
C LYS A 234 2.13 13.50 14.93
N ASN A 235 2.65 12.94 13.85
CA ASN A 235 4.04 12.50 13.70
C ASN A 235 4.50 11.46 14.74
N VAL A 236 3.55 10.71 15.36
CA VAL A 236 3.88 9.66 16.32
C VAL A 236 4.26 8.39 15.58
N ALA A 237 5.43 7.84 15.89
CA ALA A 237 6.06 6.65 15.32
C ALA A 237 6.47 6.78 13.83
N VAL A 238 6.40 7.96 13.21
CA VAL A 238 6.84 8.16 11.81
C VAL A 238 8.35 7.91 11.68
N ASP A 239 9.17 8.38 12.63
CA ASP A 239 10.62 8.12 12.63
C ASP A 239 10.95 6.63 12.68
N HIS A 240 10.15 5.84 13.41
CA HIS A 240 10.33 4.39 13.45
C HIS A 240 10.02 3.75 12.09
N ILE A 241 8.95 4.17 11.42
CA ILE A 241 8.61 3.72 10.06
C ILE A 241 9.75 4.08 9.09
N VAL A 242 10.26 5.32 9.14
CA VAL A 242 11.40 5.77 8.32
C VAL A 242 12.63 4.90 8.55
N ASN A 243 12.96 4.60 9.80
CA ASN A 243 14.12 3.76 10.12
C ASN A 243 14.00 2.33 9.58
N LEU A 244 12.82 1.71 9.68
CA LEU A 244 12.57 0.38 9.11
C LEU A 244 12.74 0.38 7.59
N MET A 245 12.17 1.37 6.92
CA MET A 245 12.26 1.53 5.48
C MET A 245 13.70 1.79 5.01
N LEU A 246 14.45 2.67 5.66
CA LEU A 246 15.85 2.95 5.34
C LEU A 246 16.77 1.74 5.63
N SER A 247 16.43 0.94 6.63
CA SER A 247 17.14 -0.32 6.90
C SER A 247 16.93 -1.32 5.77
N ALA A 248 15.73 -1.41 5.22
CA ALA A 248 15.44 -2.26 4.06
C ALA A 248 16.15 -1.76 2.80
N TRP A 249 16.15 -0.44 2.55
CA TRP A 249 16.91 0.19 1.46
C TRP A 249 18.40 -0.16 1.53
N LYS A 250 19.00 -0.06 2.70
CA LYS A 250 20.39 -0.45 2.93
C LYS A 250 20.61 -1.95 2.70
N ALA A 251 19.75 -2.79 3.25
CA ALA A 251 19.88 -4.24 3.15
C ALA A 251 19.72 -4.76 1.71
N SER A 252 19.00 -4.03 0.84
CA SER A 252 18.83 -4.38 -0.58
C SER A 252 20.07 -4.10 -1.45
N GLY A 253 21.09 -3.39 -0.94
CA GLY A 253 22.23 -2.92 -1.72
C GLY A 253 21.96 -1.65 -2.55
N ALA A 254 20.73 -1.15 -2.58
CA ALA A 254 20.38 0.05 -3.34
C ALA A 254 21.09 1.30 -2.80
N GLU A 255 21.27 1.41 -1.47
CA GLU A 255 22.05 2.50 -0.87
C GLU A 255 23.51 2.47 -1.30
N GLU A 256 24.13 1.28 -1.35
CA GLU A 256 25.51 1.11 -1.76
C GLU A 256 25.70 1.48 -3.23
N ASN A 257 24.79 1.03 -4.10
CA ASN A 257 24.77 1.43 -5.52
C ASN A 257 24.65 2.95 -5.64
N ARG A 258 23.77 3.58 -4.89
CA ARG A 258 23.60 5.03 -4.88
C ARG A 258 24.85 5.77 -4.39
N ARG A 259 25.52 5.26 -3.38
CA ARG A 259 26.80 5.81 -2.90
C ARG A 259 27.89 5.75 -3.95
N ALA A 260 27.94 4.67 -4.72
CA ALA A 260 28.89 4.54 -5.86
C ALA A 260 28.61 5.57 -6.96
N ALA A 261 27.34 5.97 -7.15
CA ALA A 261 26.92 7.00 -8.11
C ALA A 261 27.06 8.45 -7.61
N GLY A 262 27.60 8.68 -6.41
CA GLY A 262 27.80 10.03 -5.84
C GLY A 262 27.08 10.29 -4.51
N GLY A 263 26.38 9.32 -3.99
CA GLY A 263 25.66 9.35 -2.71
C GLY A 263 24.31 10.05 -2.75
N PRO A 264 23.52 9.87 -1.69
CA PRO A 264 22.22 10.53 -1.52
C PRO A 264 22.34 12.05 -1.49
N ARG A 265 21.34 12.73 -2.05
CA ARG A 265 21.29 14.20 -2.12
C ARG A 265 19.91 14.71 -1.70
N PRO A 266 19.80 15.91 -1.14
CA PRO A 266 18.51 16.55 -0.88
C PRO A 266 17.67 16.66 -2.15
N THR A 267 16.36 16.64 -1.98
CA THR A 267 15.41 16.93 -3.05
C THR A 267 15.63 18.32 -3.59
N GLU A 268 15.88 18.45 -4.88
CA GLU A 268 16.04 19.76 -5.54
C GLU A 268 14.69 20.47 -5.66
N GLY A 269 14.74 21.79 -5.68
CA GLY A 269 13.54 22.63 -5.85
C GLY A 269 12.75 22.89 -4.56
N LEU A 270 13.24 22.48 -3.38
CA LEU A 270 12.55 22.70 -2.10
C LEU A 270 12.34 24.18 -1.78
N ASP A 271 13.20 25.08 -2.28
CA ASP A 271 13.06 26.53 -2.04
C ASP A 271 11.78 27.09 -2.69
N SER A 272 11.30 26.49 -3.77
CA SER A 272 10.01 26.86 -4.38
C SER A 272 8.81 26.60 -3.47
N LEU A 273 8.97 25.77 -2.43
CA LEU A 273 7.92 25.47 -1.46
C LEU A 273 7.90 26.46 -0.28
N LYS A 274 8.94 27.31 -0.15
CA LYS A 274 9.05 28.29 0.95
C LYS A 274 8.37 29.63 0.60
N ALA A 275 8.07 29.83 -0.66
CA ALA A 275 7.30 30.98 -1.15
C ALA A 275 5.79 30.69 -1.06
#